data_657e91b16611cd59cc61a4504f48c76f
#
_entry.id   657e91b16611cd59cc61a4504f48c76f
#
_cell.length_a   1.000
_cell.length_b   1.000
_cell.length_c   1.000
_cell.angle_alpha   90.00
_cell.angle_beta   90.00
_cell.angle_gamma   90.00
#
_symmetry.space_group_name_H-M   'P 1'
#
loop_
_entity.id
_entity.type
_entity.pdbx_description
1 polymer ?
#
loop_
_entity_poly.entity_id
_entity_poly.type
_entity_poly.pdbx_seq_one_letter_code
_entity_poly.pdbx_strand_id
1 'polypeptide(L)'
;VIINDGGKTNAKSVIAKIEISTMKVVARKAGVLVDHGNDIVYKKNENELFIVHNAPNRETVSVYDADTLEFKRKITLPLKIYCMSYDESLDCYWVGVSGGDTFAKLDANFKLVKRYDSQHHPYVTQGMDCDDTYLYFVRYKTNCIIVYDKEGGYIGEYPIAFDGEPENISHVGDVFYVVGSN
;
A
#
# COMPACT_ATOMS: atom_id res chain seq x y z
N VAL A 1 -6.16 -7.26 -6.30
CA VAL A 1 -5.23 -8.27 -5.74
C VAL A 1 -5.11 -8.04 -4.25
N ILE A 2 -5.04 -9.09 -3.48
CA ILE A 2 -4.80 -9.05 -2.03
C ILE A 2 -3.59 -9.90 -1.68
N ILE A 3 -2.93 -9.55 -0.59
CA ILE A 3 -1.93 -10.39 0.05
C ILE A 3 -2.42 -10.78 1.45
N ASN A 4 -2.26 -12.06 1.80
CA ASN A 4 -2.50 -12.54 3.15
C ASN A 4 -1.19 -12.47 3.95
N ASP A 5 -1.25 -11.94 5.15
CA ASP A 5 -0.11 -11.96 6.06
C ASP A 5 0.27 -13.41 6.42
N GLY A 6 1.47 -13.78 6.07
CA GLY A 6 2.07 -15.07 6.43
C GLY A 6 2.74 -15.08 7.79
N GLY A 7 2.63 -14.00 8.55
CA GLY A 7 3.37 -13.78 9.78
C GLY A 7 4.84 -13.43 9.54
N LYS A 8 5.69 -13.55 10.54
CA LYS A 8 7.11 -13.17 10.49
C LYS A 8 7.97 -14.05 9.56
N THR A 9 7.45 -15.13 9.06
CA THR A 9 8.15 -16.01 8.12
C THR A 9 7.50 -15.92 6.75
N ASN A 10 8.24 -15.47 5.78
CA ASN A 10 7.82 -15.25 4.40
C ASN A 10 7.28 -16.48 3.64
N ALA A 11 7.48 -17.67 4.17
CA ALA A 11 7.08 -18.93 3.52
C ALA A 11 5.57 -19.19 3.51
N LYS A 12 4.77 -18.42 4.23
CA LYS A 12 3.33 -18.66 4.39
C LYS A 12 2.43 -17.64 3.69
N SER A 13 2.99 -16.56 3.17
CA SER A 13 2.21 -15.52 2.49
C SER A 13 1.59 -16.04 1.19
N VAL A 14 0.43 -15.51 0.86
CA VAL A 14 -0.33 -15.87 -0.33
C VAL A 14 -0.79 -14.61 -1.04
N ILE A 15 -0.52 -14.49 -2.33
CA ILE A 15 -1.17 -13.50 -3.19
C ILE A 15 -2.41 -14.12 -3.80
N ALA A 16 -3.52 -13.40 -3.83
CA ALA A 16 -4.75 -13.81 -4.51
C ALA A 16 -5.28 -12.69 -5.40
N LYS A 17 -5.66 -13.04 -6.63
CA LYS A 17 -6.43 -12.17 -7.53
C LYS A 17 -7.91 -12.49 -7.33
N ILE A 18 -8.69 -11.46 -7.07
CA ILE A 18 -10.13 -11.57 -6.84
C ILE A 18 -10.83 -10.80 -7.96
N GLU A 19 -11.77 -11.45 -8.63
CA GLU A 19 -12.67 -10.78 -9.56
C GLU A 19 -13.74 -10.04 -8.74
N ILE A 20 -13.75 -8.71 -8.84
CA ILE A 20 -14.61 -7.85 -8.00
C ILE A 20 -16.10 -8.13 -8.23
N SER A 21 -16.50 -8.32 -9.48
CA SER A 21 -17.90 -8.54 -9.84
C SER A 21 -18.52 -9.80 -9.25
N THR A 22 -17.71 -10.83 -9.03
CA THR A 22 -18.15 -12.14 -8.52
C THR A 22 -17.61 -12.48 -7.15
N MET A 23 -16.67 -11.70 -6.64
CA MET A 23 -15.91 -11.94 -5.40
C MET A 23 -15.21 -13.31 -5.38
N LYS A 24 -14.88 -13.86 -6.55
CA LYS A 24 -14.20 -15.15 -6.67
C LYS A 24 -12.69 -14.97 -6.84
N VAL A 25 -11.95 -15.86 -6.20
CA VAL A 25 -10.50 -15.97 -6.43
C VAL A 25 -10.29 -16.58 -7.81
N VAL A 26 -9.64 -15.83 -8.72
CA VAL A 26 -9.35 -16.24 -10.10
C VAL A 26 -7.92 -16.69 -10.31
N ALA A 27 -7.00 -16.29 -9.43
CA ALA A 27 -5.62 -16.78 -9.40
C ALA A 27 -5.07 -16.73 -7.98
N ARG A 28 -4.12 -17.60 -7.67
CA ARG A 28 -3.51 -17.70 -6.33
C ARG A 28 -2.07 -18.18 -6.42
N LYS A 29 -1.19 -17.51 -5.67
CA LYS A 29 0.22 -17.92 -5.48
C LYS A 29 0.50 -18.07 -3.99
N ALA A 30 0.87 -19.28 -3.57
CA ALA A 30 1.33 -19.57 -2.21
C ALA A 30 2.86 -19.55 -2.13
N GLY A 31 3.40 -19.48 -0.91
CA GLY A 31 4.84 -19.46 -0.66
C GLY A 31 5.53 -18.18 -1.11
N VAL A 32 4.82 -17.08 -1.05
CA VAL A 32 5.29 -15.75 -1.44
C VAL A 32 6.36 -15.28 -0.45
N LEU A 33 7.51 -14.85 -0.96
CA LEU A 33 8.68 -14.43 -0.15
C LEU A 33 8.51 -12.98 0.33
N VAL A 34 7.58 -12.78 1.23
CA VAL A 34 7.26 -11.47 1.83
C VAL A 34 7.21 -11.63 3.34
N ASP A 35 7.91 -10.76 4.04
CA ASP A 35 7.83 -10.68 5.49
C ASP A 35 6.65 -9.79 5.86
N HIS A 36 5.57 -10.34 6.38
CA HIS A 36 4.37 -9.61 6.78
C HIS A 36 3.98 -8.57 5.71
N GLY A 37 3.38 -9.03 4.62
CA GLY A 37 2.94 -8.15 3.51
C GLY A 37 1.92 -7.13 4.00
N ASN A 38 2.31 -5.86 3.99
CA ASN A 38 1.51 -4.79 4.58
C ASN A 38 0.68 -4.03 3.56
N ASP A 39 1.21 -3.85 2.37
CA ASP A 39 0.53 -3.12 1.31
C ASP A 39 0.88 -3.70 -0.07
N ILE A 40 0.02 -3.47 -1.06
CA ILE A 40 0.23 -3.96 -2.43
C ILE A 40 -0.17 -2.88 -3.43
N VAL A 41 0.74 -2.57 -4.34
CA VAL A 41 0.58 -1.55 -5.38
C VAL A 41 0.62 -2.19 -6.75
N TYR A 42 -0.24 -1.75 -7.65
CA TYR A 42 -0.20 -2.15 -9.05
C TYR A 42 0.37 -1.04 -9.93
N LYS A 43 1.50 -1.30 -10.58
CA LYS A 43 2.09 -0.45 -11.59
C LYS A 43 1.66 -0.93 -12.98
N LYS A 44 0.62 -0.32 -13.52
CA LYS A 44 -0.10 -0.77 -14.72
C LYS A 44 0.78 -0.83 -15.97
N ASN A 45 1.58 0.20 -16.21
CA ASN A 45 2.44 0.30 -17.40
C ASN A 45 3.57 -0.74 -17.45
N GLU A 46 3.97 -1.31 -16.32
CA GLU A 46 4.95 -2.40 -16.22
C GLU A 46 4.32 -3.77 -15.94
N ASN A 47 3.02 -3.80 -15.70
CA ASN A 47 2.26 -4.97 -15.26
C ASN A 47 2.88 -5.65 -14.04
N GLU A 48 3.23 -4.85 -13.03
CA GLU A 48 3.92 -5.28 -11.84
C GLU A 48 3.13 -5.00 -10.56
N LEU A 49 3.21 -5.94 -9.63
CA LEU A 49 2.73 -5.80 -8.26
C LEU A 49 3.91 -5.54 -7.34
N PHE A 50 3.84 -4.46 -6.58
CA PHE A 50 4.84 -4.10 -5.57
C PHE A 50 4.24 -4.41 -4.20
N ILE A 51 4.87 -5.30 -3.45
CA ILE A 51 4.40 -5.73 -2.13
C ILE A 51 5.34 -5.16 -1.07
N VAL A 52 4.80 -4.32 -0.21
CA VAL A 52 5.51 -3.69 0.90
C VAL A 52 5.68 -4.70 2.03
N HIS A 53 6.90 -4.83 2.53
CA HIS A 53 7.18 -5.62 3.72
C HIS A 53 6.97 -4.81 4.99
N ASN A 54 6.47 -5.46 6.05
CA ASN A 54 6.51 -4.92 7.40
C ASN A 54 7.75 -5.48 8.14
N ALA A 55 7.72 -5.51 9.46
CA ALA A 55 8.83 -6.04 10.26
C ALA A 55 9.18 -7.48 9.86
N PRO A 56 10.48 -7.83 9.77
CA PRO A 56 11.63 -7.03 10.17
C PRO A 56 12.19 -6.11 9.07
N ASN A 57 11.78 -6.24 7.82
CA ASN A 57 12.43 -5.63 6.65
C ASN A 57 11.59 -4.52 6.00
N ARG A 58 11.18 -3.54 6.78
CA ARG A 58 10.29 -2.44 6.35
C ARG A 58 10.83 -1.54 5.22
N GLU A 59 12.10 -1.64 4.90
CA GLU A 59 12.74 -0.99 3.75
C GLU A 59 12.68 -1.82 2.46
N THR A 60 12.03 -2.98 2.51
CA THR A 60 12.00 -3.91 1.38
C THR A 60 10.64 -3.90 0.67
N VAL A 61 10.67 -3.92 -0.65
CA VAL A 61 9.53 -4.17 -1.52
C VAL A 61 9.84 -5.36 -2.41
N SER A 62 8.94 -6.34 -2.46
CA SER A 62 9.02 -7.46 -3.40
C SER A 62 8.16 -7.18 -4.63
N VAL A 63 8.73 -7.40 -5.81
CA VAL A 63 8.04 -7.16 -7.09
C VAL A 63 7.67 -8.49 -7.73
N TYR A 64 6.42 -8.58 -8.15
CA TYR A 64 5.83 -9.73 -8.82
C TYR A 64 5.24 -9.32 -10.16
N ASP A 65 5.22 -10.22 -11.11
CA ASP A 65 4.44 -10.06 -12.33
C ASP A 65 2.94 -10.14 -12.00
N ALA A 66 2.16 -9.20 -12.51
CA ALA A 66 0.75 -9.09 -12.14
C ALA A 66 -0.14 -10.17 -12.78
N ASP A 67 0.27 -10.76 -13.90
CA ASP A 67 -0.50 -11.81 -14.57
C ASP A 67 -0.19 -13.19 -14.01
N THR A 68 1.10 -13.51 -13.91
CA THR A 68 1.58 -14.85 -13.52
C THR A 68 1.74 -15.00 -12.02
N LEU A 69 1.82 -13.90 -11.26
CA LEU A 69 2.17 -13.81 -9.85
C LEU A 69 3.57 -14.39 -9.54
N GLU A 70 4.45 -14.42 -10.53
CA GLU A 70 5.83 -14.90 -10.34
C GLU A 70 6.71 -13.76 -9.79
N PHE A 71 7.61 -14.13 -8.89
CA PHE A 71 8.57 -13.20 -8.31
C PHE A 71 9.55 -12.69 -9.39
N LYS A 72 9.75 -11.38 -9.42
CA LYS A 72 10.69 -10.72 -10.34
C LYS A 72 11.95 -10.25 -9.62
N ARG A 73 11.82 -9.45 -8.58
CA ARG A 73 12.96 -8.84 -7.88
C ARG A 73 12.56 -8.29 -6.50
N LYS A 74 13.58 -7.97 -5.70
CA LYS A 74 13.42 -7.13 -4.49
C LYS A 74 14.03 -5.76 -4.72
N ILE A 75 13.45 -4.76 -4.08
CA ILE A 75 13.91 -3.37 -4.06
C ILE A 75 14.15 -3.01 -2.61
N THR A 76 15.28 -2.34 -2.34
CA THR A 76 15.56 -1.75 -1.03
C THR A 76 15.33 -0.25 -1.13
N LEU A 77 14.40 0.26 -0.33
CA LEU A 77 14.06 1.67 -0.27
C LEU A 77 14.99 2.44 0.66
N PRO A 78 15.13 3.75 0.47
CA PRO A 78 15.93 4.60 1.36
C PRO A 78 15.24 4.87 2.71
N LEU A 79 14.02 4.39 2.90
CA LEU A 79 13.16 4.61 4.06
C LEU A 79 12.54 3.29 4.51
N LYS A 80 12.26 3.19 5.81
CA LYS A 80 11.33 2.18 6.35
C LYS A 80 9.91 2.68 6.18
N ILE A 81 9.05 1.88 5.56
CA ILE A 81 7.68 2.26 5.20
C ILE A 81 6.66 1.27 5.73
N TYR A 82 5.40 1.70 5.80
CA TYR A 82 4.24 0.84 6.05
C TYR A 82 3.40 0.62 4.79
N CYS A 83 3.27 1.65 3.97
CA CYS A 83 2.42 1.62 2.79
C CYS A 83 3.06 2.38 1.63
N MET A 84 2.57 2.11 0.43
CA MET A 84 3.06 2.73 -0.80
C MET A 84 1.92 2.84 -1.81
N SER A 85 1.95 3.90 -2.63
CA SER A 85 1.14 4.01 -3.83
C SER A 85 1.99 4.49 -5.01
N TYR A 86 1.59 4.15 -6.22
CA TYR A 86 2.21 4.62 -7.45
C TYR A 86 1.33 5.68 -8.11
N ASP A 87 1.91 6.84 -8.33
CA ASP A 87 1.29 7.96 -9.02
C ASP A 87 1.65 7.91 -10.50
N GLU A 88 0.71 7.43 -11.31
CA GLU A 88 0.92 7.27 -12.76
C GLU A 88 1.11 8.63 -13.46
N SER A 89 0.45 9.69 -12.98
CA SER A 89 0.50 11.02 -13.57
C SER A 89 1.85 11.71 -13.39
N LEU A 90 2.53 11.42 -12.29
CA LEU A 90 3.81 12.03 -11.92
C LEU A 90 5.00 11.07 -12.06
N ASP A 91 4.74 9.80 -12.44
CA ASP A 91 5.72 8.72 -12.46
C ASP A 91 6.57 8.68 -11.18
N CYS A 92 5.90 8.57 -10.05
CA CYS A 92 6.55 8.59 -8.74
C CYS A 92 5.83 7.67 -7.76
N TYR A 93 6.45 7.48 -6.59
CA TYR A 93 5.85 6.73 -5.50
C TYR A 93 5.61 7.62 -4.30
N TRP A 94 4.47 7.43 -3.68
CA TRP A 94 4.15 7.97 -2.36
C TRP A 94 4.27 6.86 -1.33
N VAL A 95 4.83 7.17 -0.16
CA VAL A 95 5.06 6.17 0.89
C VAL A 95 4.71 6.72 2.26
N GLY A 96 4.04 5.91 3.08
CA GLY A 96 3.87 6.18 4.51
C GLY A 96 5.10 5.70 5.27
N VAL A 97 5.78 6.62 5.99
CA VAL A 97 7.05 6.33 6.66
C VAL A 97 6.82 5.66 8.01
N SER A 98 7.54 4.57 8.27
CA SER A 98 7.44 3.83 9.51
C SER A 98 8.03 4.60 10.70
N GLY A 99 7.32 4.56 11.82
CA GLY A 99 7.77 5.11 13.11
C GLY A 99 7.59 6.61 13.26
N GLY A 100 6.85 7.24 12.38
CA GLY A 100 6.61 8.67 12.45
C GLY A 100 5.31 9.12 11.78
N ASP A 101 5.05 10.37 11.96
CA ASP A 101 3.89 11.08 11.48
C ASP A 101 4.21 11.72 10.12
N THR A 102 4.87 10.95 9.25
CA THR A 102 5.37 11.46 7.98
C THR A 102 5.04 10.54 6.82
N PHE A 103 4.86 11.14 5.67
CA PHE A 103 4.87 10.46 4.40
C PHE A 103 5.92 11.09 3.48
N ALA A 104 6.25 10.44 2.38
CA ALA A 104 7.28 10.91 1.50
C ALA A 104 6.97 10.62 0.04
N LYS A 105 7.54 11.43 -0.83
CA LYS A 105 7.58 11.22 -2.28
C LYS A 105 8.94 10.63 -2.66
N LEU A 106 8.93 9.54 -3.41
CA LEU A 106 10.09 8.97 -4.07
C LEU A 106 9.95 9.15 -5.59
N ASP A 107 11.05 9.32 -6.30
CA ASP A 107 11.03 9.33 -7.77
C ASP A 107 10.84 7.92 -8.36
N ALA A 108 10.77 7.82 -9.68
CA ALA A 108 10.64 6.56 -10.41
C ALA A 108 11.77 5.55 -10.12
N ASN A 109 12.91 6.03 -9.63
CA ASN A 109 14.08 5.23 -9.26
C ASN A 109 14.17 4.99 -7.74
N PHE A 110 13.08 5.24 -7.01
CA PHE A 110 12.98 5.09 -5.54
C PHE A 110 13.91 6.01 -4.75
N LYS A 111 14.40 7.12 -5.32
CA LYS A 111 15.16 8.13 -4.58
C LYS A 111 14.21 9.06 -3.84
N LEU A 112 14.56 9.39 -2.61
CA LEU A 112 13.80 10.35 -1.81
C LEU A 112 13.81 11.73 -2.46
N VAL A 113 12.62 12.24 -2.79
CA VAL A 113 12.43 13.60 -3.33
C VAL A 113 12.07 14.56 -2.20
N LYS A 114 11.07 14.25 -1.39
CA LYS A 114 10.60 15.13 -0.32
C LYS A 114 9.92 14.33 0.78
N ARG A 115 10.03 14.79 2.02
CA ARG A 115 9.23 14.35 3.16
C ARG A 115 8.18 15.39 3.51
N TYR A 116 7.06 14.91 3.99
CA TYR A 116 5.93 15.71 4.44
C TYR A 116 5.59 15.33 5.87
N ASP A 117 5.25 16.33 6.67
CA ASP A 117 4.89 16.13 8.07
C ASP A 117 3.38 16.02 8.18
N SER A 118 2.89 14.93 8.76
CA SER A 118 1.45 14.71 8.95
C SER A 118 1.00 15.24 10.32
N GLN A 119 1.22 16.53 10.57
CA GLN A 119 1.02 17.20 11.87
C GLN A 119 -0.32 16.96 12.57
N HIS A 120 -1.33 16.53 11.82
CA HIS A 120 -2.68 16.33 12.35
C HIS A 120 -3.01 14.87 12.70
N HIS A 121 -2.18 13.91 12.31
CA HIS A 121 -2.53 12.50 12.43
C HIS A 121 -1.32 11.62 12.75
N PRO A 122 -0.96 11.50 14.05
CA PRO A 122 0.26 10.81 14.51
C PRO A 122 0.17 9.29 14.40
N TYR A 123 -0.56 8.63 13.71
CA TYR A 123 -0.59 7.18 13.49
C TYR A 123 -1.14 6.90 12.11
N VAL A 124 -0.37 7.26 11.14
CA VAL A 124 -0.69 6.96 9.77
C VAL A 124 -0.20 5.56 9.54
N THR A 125 -0.94 4.74 9.20
CA THR A 125 -1.31 4.24 7.92
C THR A 125 -1.08 2.75 7.87
N GLN A 126 -2.13 2.05 7.71
CA GLN A 126 -2.03 0.64 7.35
C GLN A 126 -1.81 0.51 5.84
N GLY A 127 -2.58 1.19 5.03
CA GLY A 127 -2.45 1.22 3.59
C GLY A 127 -2.71 2.60 2.99
N MET A 128 -2.35 2.78 1.72
CA MET A 128 -2.58 4.02 0.99
C MET A 128 -2.85 3.79 -0.48
N ASP A 129 -3.51 4.78 -1.10
CA ASP A 129 -3.63 4.91 -2.53
C ASP A 129 -3.59 6.39 -2.94
N CYS A 130 -3.53 6.67 -4.23
CA CYS A 130 -3.57 8.02 -4.77
C CYS A 130 -4.32 8.06 -6.11
N ASP A 131 -4.87 9.23 -6.41
CA ASP A 131 -5.32 9.58 -7.76
C ASP A 131 -4.49 10.74 -8.32
N ASP A 132 -4.99 11.41 -9.35
CA ASP A 132 -4.30 12.55 -9.97
C ASP A 132 -4.19 13.77 -9.06
N THR A 133 -4.99 13.85 -7.99
CA THR A 133 -5.13 15.03 -7.14
C THR A 133 -4.75 14.78 -5.68
N TYR A 134 -5.15 13.65 -5.14
CA TYR A 134 -5.10 13.37 -3.71
C TYR A 134 -4.34 12.10 -3.35
N LEU A 135 -3.94 12.05 -2.09
CA LEU A 135 -3.40 10.89 -1.39
C LEU A 135 -4.42 10.44 -0.35
N TYR A 136 -4.70 9.16 -0.33
CA TYR A 136 -5.66 8.52 0.57
C TYR A 136 -4.94 7.54 1.49
N PHE A 137 -5.12 7.72 2.80
CA PHE A 137 -4.53 6.84 3.80
C PHE A 137 -5.63 6.22 4.65
N VAL A 138 -5.62 4.91 4.80
CA VAL A 138 -6.51 4.24 5.73
C VAL A 138 -5.88 4.13 7.11
N ARG A 139 -6.62 4.42 8.16
CA ARG A 139 -6.13 4.42 9.53
C ARG A 139 -6.91 3.46 10.41
N TYR A 140 -6.18 2.62 11.14
CA TYR A 140 -6.71 1.76 12.18
C TYR A 140 -7.05 2.54 13.46
N LYS A 141 -7.90 1.96 14.31
CA LYS A 141 -8.46 2.46 15.60
C LYS A 141 -9.52 3.54 15.46
N THR A 142 -9.43 4.43 14.51
CA THR A 142 -10.49 5.41 14.24
C THR A 142 -11.26 5.08 12.98
N ASN A 143 -10.79 4.08 12.23
CA ASN A 143 -11.39 3.58 11.00
C ASN A 143 -11.86 4.72 10.10
N CYS A 144 -10.89 5.42 9.55
CA CYS A 144 -11.13 6.56 8.67
C CYS A 144 -10.18 6.57 7.48
N ILE A 145 -10.57 7.28 6.45
CA ILE A 145 -9.70 7.66 5.33
C ILE A 145 -9.22 9.07 5.59
N ILE A 146 -7.92 9.27 5.64
CA ILE A 146 -7.28 10.58 5.74
C ILE A 146 -6.86 11.01 4.35
N VAL A 147 -7.15 12.23 3.98
CA VAL A 147 -6.88 12.77 2.64
C VAL A 147 -5.92 13.95 2.72
N TYR A 148 -4.89 13.89 1.89
CA TYR A 148 -3.94 14.99 1.64
C TYR A 148 -3.92 15.35 0.17
N ASP A 149 -3.61 16.60 -0.15
CA ASP A 149 -3.17 16.95 -1.49
C ASP A 149 -1.70 16.52 -1.74
N LYS A 150 -1.26 16.60 -2.97
CA LYS A 150 0.11 16.22 -3.36
C LYS A 150 1.18 17.22 -2.93
N GLU A 151 0.79 18.37 -2.39
CA GLU A 151 1.69 19.36 -1.78
C GLU A 151 1.87 19.13 -0.26
N GLY A 152 1.10 18.19 0.31
CA GLY A 152 1.12 17.84 1.72
C GLY A 152 0.10 18.59 2.57
N GLY A 153 -0.82 19.30 1.92
CA GLY A 153 -1.94 19.97 2.59
C GLY A 153 -2.98 18.95 3.07
N TYR A 154 -3.35 19.02 4.34
CA TYR A 154 -4.43 18.21 4.90
C TYR A 154 -5.79 18.67 4.38
N ILE A 155 -6.55 17.75 3.79
CA ILE A 155 -7.88 18.03 3.23
C ILE A 155 -8.97 17.63 4.20
N GLY A 156 -8.88 16.45 4.81
CA GLY A 156 -9.91 16.00 5.73
C GLY A 156 -9.74 14.55 6.17
N GLU A 157 -10.64 14.17 7.09
CA GLU A 157 -10.76 12.81 7.62
C GLU A 157 -12.20 12.34 7.42
N TYR A 158 -12.37 11.17 6.83
CA TYR A 158 -13.67 10.61 6.47
C TYR A 158 -13.86 9.27 7.18
N PRO A 159 -14.74 9.20 8.19
CA PRO A 159 -15.03 7.96 8.89
C PRO A 159 -15.57 6.88 7.94
N ILE A 160 -15.12 5.65 8.12
CA ILE A 160 -15.65 4.49 7.40
C ILE A 160 -16.31 3.52 8.38
N ALA A 161 -17.46 2.99 7.99
CA ALA A 161 -18.13 1.92 8.72
C ALA A 161 -17.43 0.59 8.39
N PHE A 162 -16.40 0.26 9.15
CA PHE A 162 -15.62 -0.95 8.99
C PHE A 162 -15.49 -1.66 10.34
N ASP A 163 -15.91 -2.92 10.40
CA ASP A 163 -15.78 -3.75 11.59
C ASP A 163 -14.48 -4.54 11.50
N GLY A 164 -13.56 -4.28 12.44
CA GLY A 164 -12.21 -4.83 12.44
C GLY A 164 -11.12 -3.80 12.14
N GLU A 165 -9.97 -4.29 11.72
CA GLU A 165 -8.80 -3.50 11.37
C GLU A 165 -8.75 -3.25 9.86
N PRO A 166 -8.95 -2.02 9.37
CA PRO A 166 -8.75 -1.71 7.96
C PRO A 166 -7.26 -1.69 7.64
N GLU A 167 -6.84 -2.54 6.72
CA GLU A 167 -5.43 -2.79 6.40
C GLU A 167 -4.97 -2.07 5.12
N ASN A 168 -5.85 -1.98 4.13
CA ASN A 168 -5.51 -1.38 2.85
C ASN A 168 -6.70 -0.65 2.22
N ILE A 169 -6.39 0.28 1.31
CA ILE A 169 -7.34 1.03 0.50
C ILE A 169 -6.88 1.03 -0.96
N SER A 170 -7.82 0.88 -1.87
CA SER A 170 -7.60 1.10 -3.31
C SER A 170 -8.70 1.97 -3.88
N HIS A 171 -8.33 2.95 -4.69
CA HIS A 171 -9.24 3.86 -5.40
C HIS A 171 -9.34 3.46 -6.87
N VAL A 172 -10.53 3.12 -7.33
CA VAL A 172 -10.77 2.71 -8.72
C VAL A 172 -12.01 3.44 -9.25
N GLY A 173 -11.82 4.37 -10.16
CA GLY A 173 -12.90 5.24 -10.62
C GLY A 173 -13.45 6.07 -9.45
N ASP A 174 -14.76 5.98 -9.20
CA ASP A 174 -15.43 6.70 -8.10
C ASP A 174 -15.62 5.81 -6.84
N VAL A 175 -14.91 4.67 -6.75
CA VAL A 175 -15.12 3.69 -5.69
C VAL A 175 -13.85 3.44 -4.91
N PHE A 176 -13.96 3.47 -3.58
CA PHE A 176 -12.94 2.99 -2.67
C PHE A 176 -13.21 1.54 -2.26
N TYR A 177 -12.19 0.71 -2.37
CA TYR A 177 -12.17 -0.64 -1.84
C TYR A 177 -11.28 -0.67 -0.60
N VAL A 178 -11.87 -0.99 0.54
CA VAL A 178 -11.12 -1.16 1.79
C VAL A 178 -11.07 -2.63 2.14
N VAL A 179 -9.88 -3.12 2.40
CA VAL A 179 -9.62 -4.49 2.84
C VAL A 179 -9.12 -4.45 4.27
N GLY A 180 -9.54 -5.41 5.08
CA GLY A 180 -9.10 -5.49 6.46
C GLY A 180 -9.24 -6.88 7.05
N SER A 181 -8.85 -6.99 8.31
CA SER A 181 -8.91 -8.22 9.12
C SER A 181 -9.90 -8.06 10.28
N ASN A 182 -10.55 -9.18 10.64
CA ASN A 182 -11.41 -9.33 11.83
C ASN A 182 -10.71 -10.20 12.86
#